data_e3aa56dcead54ae644ee296d37967e98
#
_entry.id   e3aa56dcead54ae644ee296d37967e98
#
_cell.length_a   1.000
_cell.length_b   1.000
_cell.length_c   1.000
_cell.angle_alpha   90.00
_cell.angle_beta   90.00
_cell.angle_gamma   90.00
#
_symmetry.space_group_name_H-M   'P 1'
#
loop_
_entity.id
_entity.type
_entity.pdbx_description
1 polymer ?
#
loop_
_entity_poly.entity_id
_entity_poly.type
_entity_poly.pdbx_seq_one_letter_code
_entity_poly.pdbx_strand_id
1 'polypeptide(L)'
;MGERLLGQLLGGMGAMGKNQHVVSHGEGWAVKAEGASEPLATFKTQSEAWEKAKSIARKERSEALLHGRNGAIRTRNTYGYDPSRTKG
;
A
#
# COMPACT_ATOMS: atom_id res chain seq x y z
N MET A 1 -16.36 3.47 -20.64
CA MET A 1 -16.86 2.98 -19.71
C MET A 1 -16.70 1.58 -19.50
N GLY A 2 -17.16 0.74 -20.28
CA GLY A 2 -17.06 -0.63 -20.04
C GLY A 2 -15.68 -1.13 -19.93
N GLU A 3 -14.81 -0.60 -20.70
CA GLU A 3 -13.48 -1.05 -20.69
C GLU A 3 -12.84 -0.84 -19.39
N ARG A 4 -13.10 0.25 -18.77
CA ARG A 4 -12.50 0.50 -17.55
C ARG A 4 -12.93 -0.47 -16.52
N LEU A 5 -14.17 -0.83 -16.54
CA LEU A 5 -14.65 -1.77 -15.59
C LEU A 5 -13.99 -3.10 -15.78
N LEU A 6 -13.81 -3.48 -17.00
CA LEU A 6 -13.16 -4.72 -17.26
C LEU A 6 -11.77 -4.73 -16.69
N GLY A 7 -11.08 -3.65 -16.87
CA GLY A 7 -9.75 -3.59 -16.36
C GLY A 7 -9.74 -3.76 -14.88
N GLN A 8 -10.68 -3.16 -14.21
CA GLN A 8 -10.72 -3.28 -12.80
C GLN A 8 -11.05 -4.68 -12.36
N LEU A 9 -11.90 -5.34 -13.07
CA LEU A 9 -12.21 -6.68 -12.72
C LEU A 9 -11.01 -7.55 -12.82
N LEU A 10 -10.26 -7.38 -13.87
CA LEU A 10 -9.09 -8.17 -14.02
C LEU A 10 -8.12 -7.93 -12.89
N GLY A 11 -8.00 -6.70 -12.52
CA GLY A 11 -7.13 -6.39 -11.42
C GLY A 11 -7.60 -7.05 -10.17
N GLY A 12 -8.88 -7.09 -9.98
CA GLY A 12 -9.40 -7.71 -8.80
C GLY A 12 -9.13 -9.17 -8.78
N MET A 13 -9.14 -9.78 -9.95
CA MET A 13 -8.90 -11.14 -9.97
C MET A 13 -7.55 -11.50 -9.51
N GLY A 14 -6.68 -10.63 -9.62
CA GLY A 14 -5.36 -10.87 -9.18
C GLY A 14 -5.32 -11.14 -7.72
N ALA A 15 -6.37 -10.99 -7.07
CA ALA A 15 -6.42 -11.32 -5.71
C ALA A 15 -5.61 -10.44 -4.83
N MET A 16 -4.52 -9.97 -5.31
CA MET A 16 -3.69 -9.13 -4.50
C MET A 16 -3.64 -7.78 -5.11
N GLY A 17 -3.89 -6.78 -4.34
CA GLY A 17 -3.72 -5.43 -4.80
C GLY A 17 -2.26 -5.07 -4.76
N LYS A 18 -1.95 -3.84 -5.06
CA LYS A 18 -0.58 -3.40 -5.06
C LYS A 18 -0.13 -3.09 -3.67
N ASN A 19 1.14 -3.32 -3.41
CA ASN A 19 1.70 -2.99 -2.12
C ASN A 19 1.67 -1.48 -1.95
N GLN A 20 1.60 -1.04 -0.71
CA GLN A 20 1.53 0.38 -0.41
C GLN A 20 2.81 0.81 0.27
N HIS A 21 3.34 1.93 -0.18
CA HIS A 21 4.59 2.44 0.38
C HIS A 21 4.36 3.79 1.01
N VAL A 22 4.94 4.00 2.19
CA VAL A 22 4.93 5.30 2.81
C VAL A 22 6.30 5.89 2.58
N VAL A 23 6.36 7.01 1.89
CA VAL A 23 7.64 7.62 1.55
C VAL A 23 7.61 9.09 1.94
N SER A 24 8.77 9.68 2.10
CA SER A 24 8.81 11.08 2.43
C SER A 24 8.38 11.88 1.20
N HIS A 25 7.73 13.00 1.42
CA HIS A 25 7.17 13.78 0.34
C HIS A 25 7.21 15.23 0.79
N GLY A 26 8.13 15.99 0.27
CA GLY A 26 8.31 17.36 0.75
C GLY A 26 8.62 17.31 2.20
N GLU A 27 7.91 18.10 2.98
CA GLU A 27 8.13 18.10 4.40
C GLU A 27 7.27 17.08 5.11
N GLY A 28 6.43 16.40 4.40
CA GLY A 28 5.55 15.42 5.00
C GLY A 28 5.79 14.04 4.45
N TRP A 29 4.70 13.29 4.30
CA TRP A 29 4.77 11.90 3.89
C TRP A 29 3.67 11.60 2.90
N ALA A 30 3.86 10.57 2.11
CA ALA A 30 2.88 10.19 1.12
C ALA A 30 2.71 8.69 1.11
N VAL A 31 1.51 8.24 0.71
CA VAL A 31 1.24 6.83 0.50
C VAL A 31 1.19 6.63 -1.00
N LYS A 32 1.99 5.74 -1.52
CA LYS A 32 2.03 5.44 -2.94
C LYS A 32 1.83 3.96 -3.18
N ALA A 33 1.05 3.63 -4.19
CA ALA A 33 0.93 2.24 -4.58
C ALA A 33 2.21 1.87 -5.31
N GLU A 34 2.60 0.63 -5.19
CA GLU A 34 3.81 0.16 -5.84
C GLU A 34 3.71 0.37 -7.33
N GLY A 35 4.73 0.94 -7.91
CA GLY A 35 4.73 1.20 -9.34
C GLY A 35 4.04 2.47 -9.78
N ALA A 36 3.36 3.15 -8.86
CA ALA A 36 2.64 4.35 -9.23
C ALA A 36 3.58 5.53 -9.29
N SER A 37 3.32 6.45 -10.20
CA SER A 37 4.16 7.62 -10.28
C SER A 37 3.67 8.74 -9.36
N GLU A 38 2.45 8.65 -8.88
CA GLU A 38 1.94 9.67 -8.01
C GLU A 38 1.37 9.10 -6.75
N PRO A 39 1.38 9.87 -5.68
CA PRO A 39 0.87 9.35 -4.41
C PRO A 39 -0.64 9.29 -4.41
N LEU A 40 -1.17 8.36 -3.62
CA LEU A 40 -2.59 8.27 -3.44
C LEU A 40 -3.05 9.32 -2.45
N ALA A 41 -2.22 9.67 -1.50
CA ALA A 41 -2.58 10.64 -0.48
C ALA A 41 -1.32 11.15 0.18
N THR A 42 -1.39 12.36 0.74
CA THR A 42 -0.26 12.91 1.45
C THR A 42 -0.68 13.27 2.86
N PHE A 43 0.27 13.30 3.76
CA PHE A 43 0.02 13.52 5.17
C PHE A 43 1.13 14.33 5.78
N LYS A 44 0.86 14.95 6.91
CA LYS A 44 1.87 15.73 7.58
C LYS A 44 2.83 14.85 8.35
N THR A 45 2.36 13.75 8.87
CA THR A 45 3.21 12.90 9.71
C THR A 45 3.33 11.51 9.12
N GLN A 46 4.42 10.87 9.47
CA GLN A 46 4.66 9.51 9.02
C GLN A 46 3.61 8.58 9.62
N SER A 47 3.24 8.84 10.84
CA SER A 47 2.27 8.00 11.52
C SER A 47 0.93 7.99 10.80
N GLU A 48 0.48 9.15 10.37
CA GLU A 48 -0.78 9.22 9.65
C GLU A 48 -0.70 8.48 8.33
N ALA A 49 0.40 8.67 7.62
CA ALA A 49 0.57 7.99 6.36
C ALA A 49 0.64 6.49 6.57
N TRP A 50 1.31 6.07 7.62
CA TRP A 50 1.45 4.65 7.90
C TRP A 50 0.09 4.01 8.19
N GLU A 51 -0.76 4.69 8.94
CA GLU A 51 -2.07 4.15 9.22
C GLU A 51 -2.88 3.99 7.95
N LYS A 52 -2.76 4.96 7.05
CA LYS A 52 -3.50 4.88 5.80
C LYS A 52 -2.96 3.74 4.94
N ALA A 53 -1.64 3.61 4.87
CA ALA A 53 -1.05 2.56 4.07
C ALA A 53 -1.45 1.18 4.58
N LYS A 54 -1.47 1.02 5.89
CA LYS A 54 -1.85 -0.26 6.46
C LYS A 54 -3.31 -0.57 6.17
N SER A 55 -4.14 0.45 6.22
CA SER A 55 -5.54 0.27 5.96
C SER A 55 -5.79 -0.21 4.54
N ILE A 56 -5.11 0.42 3.59
CA ILE A 56 -5.26 0.03 2.20
C ILE A 56 -4.69 -1.35 1.97
N ALA A 57 -3.52 -1.61 2.51
CA ALA A 57 -2.88 -2.91 2.30
C ALA A 57 -3.73 -4.03 2.88
N ARG A 58 -4.41 -3.76 3.99
CA ARG A 58 -5.25 -4.77 4.59
C ARG A 58 -6.42 -5.09 3.68
N LYS A 59 -7.01 -4.08 3.08
CA LYS A 59 -8.13 -4.30 2.17
C LYS A 59 -7.66 -5.00 0.92
N GLU A 60 -6.48 -4.66 0.45
CA GLU A 60 -5.98 -5.21 -0.79
C GLU A 60 -5.26 -6.53 -0.60
N ARG A 61 -5.09 -6.95 0.64
CA ARG A 61 -4.36 -8.17 0.93
C ARG A 61 -2.95 -8.10 0.36
N SER A 62 -2.30 -6.99 0.61
CA SER A 62 -0.96 -6.76 0.12
C SER A 62 -0.08 -6.35 1.28
N GLU A 63 1.02 -5.71 0.99
CA GLU A 63 1.96 -5.29 2.02
C GLU A 63 1.99 -3.80 2.17
N ALA A 64 2.23 -3.34 3.38
CA ALA A 64 2.48 -1.93 3.63
C ALA A 64 3.94 -1.82 4.02
N LEU A 65 4.65 -0.92 3.36
CA LEU A 65 6.07 -0.74 3.60
C LEU A 65 6.33 0.68 4.06
N LEU A 66 6.97 0.81 5.20
CA LEU A 66 7.27 2.12 5.75
C LEU A 66 8.72 2.46 5.47
N HIS A 67 8.94 3.54 4.75
CA HIS A 67 10.28 4.00 4.45
C HIS A 67 10.64 5.17 5.34
N GLY A 68 11.90 5.28 5.69
CA GLY A 68 12.36 6.43 6.46
C GLY A 68 12.63 7.59 5.52
N ARG A 69 13.03 8.71 6.11
CA ARG A 69 13.34 9.88 5.30
C ARG A 69 14.47 9.63 4.33
N ASN A 70 15.35 8.74 4.67
CA ASN A 70 16.46 8.43 3.77
C ASN A 70 16.08 7.41 2.73
N GLY A 71 14.84 6.97 2.70
CA GLY A 71 14.40 6.02 1.68
C GLY A 71 14.51 4.57 2.07
N ALA A 72 15.19 4.25 3.13
CA ALA A 72 15.36 2.85 3.51
C ALA A 72 14.08 2.33 4.16
N ILE A 73 13.78 1.06 3.95
CA ILE A 73 12.60 0.47 4.53
C ILE A 73 12.82 0.24 6.01
N ARG A 74 11.91 0.76 6.82
CA ARG A 74 11.99 0.60 8.25
C ARG A 74 11.08 -0.51 8.77
N THR A 75 9.93 -0.68 8.18
CA THR A 75 8.94 -1.62 8.69
C THR A 75 8.13 -2.15 7.53
N ARG A 76 7.70 -3.37 7.66
CA ARG A 76 6.88 -4.00 6.65
C ARG A 76 5.79 -4.79 7.33
N ASN A 77 4.55 -4.59 6.93
CA ASN A 77 3.44 -5.38 7.42
C ASN A 77 2.81 -6.09 6.24
N THR A 78 2.62 -7.37 6.37
CA THR A 78 2.06 -8.18 5.30
C THR A 78 0.65 -8.60 5.65
N TYR A 79 -0.29 -8.34 4.75
CA TYR A 79 -1.68 -8.71 4.97
C TYR A 79 -2.18 -9.69 3.93
N GLY A 80 -1.28 -10.23 3.11
CA GLY A 80 -1.69 -11.15 2.09
C GLY A 80 -2.13 -12.46 2.70
N TYR A 81 -2.81 -13.26 1.90
CA TYR A 81 -3.26 -14.54 2.37
C TYR A 81 -2.08 -15.43 2.65
N ASP A 82 -2.11 -16.08 3.77
CA ASP A 82 -1.01 -16.95 4.15
C ASP A 82 -1.58 -18.11 4.91
N PRO A 83 -1.72 -19.24 4.27
CA PRO A 83 -2.35 -20.38 4.92
C PRO A 83 -1.65 -20.81 6.19
N SER A 84 -0.38 -20.65 6.25
CA SER A 84 0.29 -21.12 7.43
C SER A 84 -0.03 -20.28 8.62
N ARG A 85 -0.50 -19.07 8.40
CA ARG A 85 -0.85 -18.26 9.50
C ARG A 85 -2.16 -18.58 10.06
N THR A 86 -3.00 -19.20 9.27
CA THR A 86 -4.33 -19.41 9.73
C THR A 86 -4.38 -20.36 10.87
N LYS A 87 -3.35 -21.13 11.02
CA LYS A 87 -3.41 -22.03 12.07
C LYS A 87 -3.13 -21.34 13.35
N GLY A 88 -2.58 -20.24 13.26
CA GLY A 88 -2.28 -19.64 14.49
C GLY A 88 -2.60 -18.65 14.92
#